data_8c2e26e38abfa5a99a8e1233a8a2aec9
#
_entry.id   8c2e26e38abfa5a99a8e1233a8a2aec9
#
_cell.length_a   1.000
_cell.length_b   1.000
_cell.length_c   1.000
_cell.angle_alpha   90.00
_cell.angle_beta   90.00
_cell.angle_gamma   90.00
#
_symmetry.space_group_name_H-M   'P 1'
#
loop_
_entity.id
_entity.type
_entity.pdbx_description
1 polymer ?
#
loop_
_entity_poly.entity_id
_entity_poly.type
_entity_poly.pdbx_seq_one_letter_code
_entity_poly.pdbx_strand_id
1 'polypeptide(L)'
;KVFFTDADMGQTIEWFNAFQLMRYKQYPVSGNSMKLISIRSNNRKDIVDDEIIVKMQSPLIVRRHDSVTNKDIYYTYADEGFSKALCENVEIFIQKMEIGVDTEGLSIEPVKARKVVVNCFGRKVDANLGIYKLRGNCELLNILYQAGMGARRSEGHGKFEILL
;
A
#
# COMPACT_ATOMS: atom_id res chain seq x y z
N LYS A 1 1.56 -0.42 -17.35
CA LYS A 1 2.65 -0.79 -16.45
C LYS A 1 2.05 -1.15 -15.09
N VAL A 2 2.43 -2.31 -14.54
CA VAL A 2 2.02 -2.76 -13.21
C VAL A 2 3.27 -2.83 -12.34
N PHE A 3 3.17 -2.36 -11.11
CA PHE A 3 4.20 -2.53 -10.08
C PHE A 3 3.73 -3.59 -9.10
N PHE A 4 4.63 -4.51 -8.79
CA PHE A 4 4.39 -5.58 -7.82
C PHE A 4 5.48 -5.56 -6.77
N THR A 5 5.11 -5.71 -5.50
CA THR A 5 6.04 -5.82 -4.37
C THR A 5 5.44 -6.72 -3.31
N ASP A 6 6.30 -7.38 -2.56
CA ASP A 6 5.95 -8.17 -1.39
C ASP A 6 6.96 -7.88 -0.28
N ALA A 7 6.56 -7.97 0.97
CA ALA A 7 7.46 -7.87 2.11
C ALA A 7 8.35 -9.12 2.25
N ASP A 8 7.89 -10.26 1.74
CA ASP A 8 8.65 -11.50 1.66
C ASP A 8 9.45 -11.56 0.35
N MET A 9 10.78 -11.56 0.48
CA MET A 9 11.68 -11.63 -0.68
C MET A 9 11.56 -12.99 -1.40
N GLY A 10 11.33 -14.08 -0.67
CA GLY A 10 11.12 -15.41 -1.26
C GLY A 10 9.91 -15.42 -2.18
N GLN A 11 8.79 -14.90 -1.70
CA GLN A 11 7.57 -14.73 -2.49
C GLN A 11 7.81 -13.81 -3.71
N THR A 12 8.55 -12.73 -3.54
CA THR A 12 8.90 -11.82 -4.65
C THR A 12 9.65 -12.55 -5.76
N ILE A 13 10.60 -13.44 -5.43
CA ILE A 13 11.37 -14.23 -6.40
C ILE A 13 10.45 -15.25 -7.10
N GLU A 14 9.59 -15.93 -6.38
CA GLU A 14 8.63 -16.88 -6.96
C GLU A 14 7.69 -16.19 -7.95
N TRP A 15 7.13 -15.04 -7.60
CA TRP A 15 6.31 -14.23 -8.49
C TRP A 15 7.08 -13.75 -9.72
N PHE A 16 8.33 -13.30 -9.55
CA PHE A 16 9.17 -12.90 -10.66
C PHE A 16 9.38 -14.05 -11.65
N ASN A 17 9.70 -15.24 -11.16
CA ASN A 17 9.88 -16.43 -11.98
C ASN A 17 8.58 -16.83 -12.70
N ALA A 18 7.45 -16.81 -11.99
CA ALA A 18 6.15 -17.08 -12.58
C ALA A 18 5.82 -16.09 -13.72
N PHE A 19 6.05 -14.80 -13.50
CA PHE A 19 5.85 -13.78 -14.53
C PHE A 19 6.81 -13.94 -15.71
N GLN A 20 8.05 -14.42 -15.52
CA GLN A 20 8.95 -14.72 -16.63
C GLN A 20 8.38 -15.81 -17.55
N LEU A 21 7.74 -16.85 -16.98
CA LEU A 21 7.06 -17.91 -17.73
C LEU A 21 5.82 -17.40 -18.49
N MET A 22 5.25 -16.29 -18.03
CA MET A 22 4.08 -15.65 -18.65
C MET A 22 4.43 -14.70 -19.80
N ARG A 23 5.71 -14.42 -20.04
CA ARG A 23 6.12 -13.47 -21.09
C ARG A 23 5.63 -13.92 -22.47
N TYR A 24 5.18 -12.93 -23.23
CA TYR A 24 4.66 -13.06 -24.60
C TYR A 24 3.38 -13.87 -24.76
N LYS A 25 2.86 -14.47 -23.69
CA LYS A 25 1.54 -15.12 -23.70
C LYS A 25 0.43 -14.08 -23.57
N GLN A 26 -0.72 -14.38 -24.15
CA GLN A 26 -1.90 -13.52 -24.10
C GLN A 26 -2.86 -14.06 -23.03
N TYR A 27 -3.32 -13.18 -22.15
CA TYR A 27 -4.21 -13.51 -21.04
C TYR A 27 -5.51 -12.73 -21.18
N PRO A 28 -6.67 -13.39 -21.15
CA PRO A 28 -7.96 -12.71 -21.19
C PRO A 28 -8.18 -11.92 -19.88
N VAL A 29 -8.67 -10.69 -20.03
CA VAL A 29 -9.00 -9.81 -18.90
C VAL A 29 -10.27 -9.05 -19.22
N SER A 30 -11.38 -9.37 -18.53
CA SER A 30 -12.64 -8.62 -18.59
C SER A 30 -13.08 -8.21 -20.01
N GLY A 31 -13.19 -9.15 -20.94
CA GLY A 31 -13.60 -8.86 -22.33
C GLY A 31 -12.50 -8.26 -23.22
N ASN A 32 -11.29 -8.15 -22.70
CA ASN A 32 -10.09 -7.74 -23.40
C ASN A 32 -8.97 -8.75 -23.16
N SER A 33 -7.74 -8.43 -23.51
CA SER A 33 -6.58 -9.26 -23.22
C SER A 33 -5.35 -8.45 -22.87
N MET A 34 -4.49 -9.02 -22.05
CA MET A 34 -3.18 -8.48 -21.75
C MET A 34 -2.08 -9.42 -22.21
N LYS A 35 -0.96 -8.84 -22.62
CA LYS A 35 0.26 -9.57 -22.97
C LYS A 35 1.41 -9.01 -22.16
N LEU A 36 2.07 -9.86 -21.39
CA LEU A 36 3.27 -9.47 -20.66
C LEU A 36 4.45 -9.38 -21.62
N ILE A 37 4.94 -8.17 -21.85
CA ILE A 37 6.04 -7.91 -22.79
C ILE A 37 7.39 -7.99 -22.08
N SER A 38 7.49 -7.38 -20.89
CA SER A 38 8.74 -7.37 -20.14
C SER A 38 8.47 -7.34 -18.63
N ILE A 39 9.41 -7.90 -17.89
CA ILE A 39 9.48 -7.80 -16.44
C ILE A 39 10.87 -7.29 -16.08
N ARG A 40 10.95 -6.43 -15.10
CA ARG A 40 12.21 -5.86 -14.58
C ARG A 40 12.13 -5.80 -13.06
N SER A 41 13.21 -6.19 -12.41
CA SER A 41 13.43 -5.85 -11.01
C SER A 41 13.92 -4.41 -10.92
N ASN A 42 13.36 -3.64 -10.02
CA ASN A 42 13.91 -2.33 -9.66
C ASN A 42 14.84 -2.50 -8.45
N ASN A 43 15.88 -1.68 -8.39
CA ASN A 43 16.74 -1.63 -7.21
C ASN A 43 15.89 -1.22 -6.00
N ARG A 44 16.04 -1.97 -4.92
CA ARG A 44 15.45 -1.63 -3.63
C ARG A 44 16.15 -0.39 -3.11
N LYS A 45 15.39 0.58 -2.61
CA LYS A 45 15.89 1.67 -1.79
C LYS A 45 15.68 1.28 -0.33
N ASP A 46 16.74 1.24 0.43
CA ASP A 46 16.64 1.06 1.87
C ASP A 46 16.42 2.43 2.52
N ILE A 47 15.41 2.51 3.37
CA ILE A 47 15.08 3.69 4.14
C ILE A 47 15.96 3.67 5.39
N VAL A 48 16.75 4.70 5.57
CA VAL A 48 17.67 4.88 6.71
C VAL A 48 17.26 6.04 7.62
N ASP A 49 16.33 6.88 7.14
CA ASP A 49 15.81 8.03 7.87
C ASP A 49 14.48 7.67 8.53
N ASP A 50 14.17 8.32 9.65
CA ASP A 50 12.92 8.19 10.39
C ASP A 50 11.79 9.09 9.84
N GLU A 51 12.10 9.94 8.86
CA GLU A 51 11.17 10.79 8.14
C GLU A 51 11.43 10.71 6.63
N ILE A 52 10.37 10.45 5.85
CA ILE A 52 10.44 10.37 4.39
C ILE A 52 9.26 11.09 3.74
N ILE A 53 9.48 11.59 2.53
CA ILE A 53 8.42 12.10 1.65
C ILE A 53 8.06 11.04 0.63
N VAL A 54 6.79 10.69 0.59
CA VAL A 54 6.28 9.63 -0.29
C VAL A 54 5.17 10.15 -1.20
N LYS A 55 5.05 9.52 -2.36
CA LYS A 55 3.95 9.75 -3.29
C LYS A 55 3.19 8.46 -3.52
N MET A 56 1.88 8.51 -3.34
CA MET A 56 1.02 7.36 -3.58
C MET A 56 1.00 6.98 -5.06
N GLN A 57 1.38 5.74 -5.37
CA GLN A 57 1.29 5.13 -6.70
C GLN A 57 -0.07 4.49 -6.94
N SER A 58 -0.72 4.04 -5.87
CA SER A 58 -2.10 3.56 -5.88
C SER A 58 -2.89 4.21 -4.73
N PRO A 59 -4.23 4.25 -4.83
CA PRO A 59 -5.05 4.91 -3.80
C PRO A 59 -4.81 4.33 -2.41
N LEU A 60 -4.63 5.20 -1.42
CA LEU A 60 -4.51 4.84 -0.01
C LEU A 60 -5.92 4.76 0.59
N ILE A 61 -6.32 3.57 1.02
CA ILE A 61 -7.56 3.35 1.76
C ILE A 61 -7.23 3.30 3.25
N VAL A 62 -7.82 4.20 4.01
CA VAL A 62 -7.71 4.21 5.47
C VAL A 62 -9.08 3.89 6.05
N ARG A 63 -9.17 2.81 6.83
CA ARG A 63 -10.43 2.24 7.27
C ARG A 63 -10.38 1.86 8.75
N ARG A 64 -11.45 2.17 9.46
CA ARG A 64 -11.73 1.58 10.77
C ARG A 64 -12.97 0.69 10.66
N HIS A 65 -12.88 -0.53 11.19
CA HIS A 65 -14.00 -1.43 11.28
C HIS A 65 -14.64 -1.33 12.66
N ASP A 66 -15.91 -1.01 12.71
CA ASP A 66 -16.70 -1.06 13.94
C ASP A 66 -17.33 -2.45 14.07
N SER A 67 -16.81 -3.24 15.00
CA SER A 67 -17.26 -4.61 15.24
C SER A 67 -18.68 -4.69 15.85
N VAL A 68 -19.15 -3.62 16.51
CA VAL A 68 -20.47 -3.56 17.12
C VAL A 68 -21.57 -3.38 16.06
N THR A 69 -21.36 -2.44 15.17
CA THR A 69 -22.31 -2.12 14.09
C THR A 69 -22.03 -2.89 12.80
N ASN A 70 -20.92 -3.62 12.72
CA ASN A 70 -20.40 -4.29 11.52
C ASN A 70 -20.30 -3.34 10.32
N LYS A 71 -19.90 -2.08 10.56
CA LYS A 71 -19.73 -1.04 9.55
C LYS A 71 -18.29 -0.62 9.43
N ASP A 72 -17.91 -0.25 8.21
CA ASP A 72 -16.62 0.34 7.91
C ASP A 72 -16.75 1.86 7.78
N ILE A 73 -15.85 2.57 8.45
CA ILE A 73 -15.67 4.02 8.30
C ILE A 73 -14.40 4.24 7.50
N TYR A 74 -14.51 5.01 6.42
CA TYR A 74 -13.39 5.35 5.53
C TYR A 74 -12.97 6.79 5.78
N TYR A 75 -11.66 6.99 5.95
CA TYR A 75 -11.10 8.29 6.27
C TYR A 75 -10.42 8.91 5.04
N THR A 76 -10.68 10.17 4.80
CA THR A 76 -9.96 11.00 3.84
C THR A 76 -8.85 11.78 4.54
N TYR A 77 -7.89 12.26 3.79
CA TYR A 77 -6.77 13.07 4.29
C TYR A 77 -7.20 14.34 5.06
N ALA A 78 -8.43 14.81 4.84
CA ALA A 78 -8.99 16.00 5.49
C ALA A 78 -9.67 15.68 6.84
N ASP A 79 -9.88 14.41 7.17
CA ASP A 79 -10.51 14.01 8.42
C ASP A 79 -9.49 14.01 9.57
N GLU A 80 -9.82 14.60 10.70
CA GLU A 80 -8.93 14.66 11.89
C GLU A 80 -8.45 13.28 12.35
N GLY A 81 -9.26 12.24 12.18
CA GLY A 81 -8.93 10.86 12.52
C GLY A 81 -8.06 10.12 11.51
N PHE A 82 -7.67 10.73 10.38
CA PHE A 82 -6.99 10.06 9.28
C PHE A 82 -5.66 9.42 9.70
N SER A 83 -4.76 10.19 10.30
CA SER A 83 -3.45 9.68 10.74
C SER A 83 -3.61 8.56 11.77
N LYS A 84 -4.46 8.76 12.78
CA LYS A 84 -4.72 7.75 13.80
C LYS A 84 -5.29 6.46 13.20
N ALA A 85 -6.27 6.56 12.32
CA ALA A 85 -6.86 5.39 11.68
C ALA A 85 -5.86 4.64 10.77
N LEU A 86 -4.92 5.35 10.13
CA LEU A 86 -3.84 4.71 9.39
C LEU A 86 -2.89 3.96 10.33
N CYS A 87 -2.47 4.57 11.45
CA CYS A 87 -1.62 3.90 12.44
C CYS A 87 -2.28 2.60 12.94
N GLU A 88 -3.56 2.64 13.29
CA GLU A 88 -4.33 1.45 13.68
C GLU A 88 -4.35 0.38 12.57
N ASN A 89 -4.47 0.77 11.28
CA ASN A 89 -4.40 -0.19 10.17
C ASN A 89 -3.02 -0.84 10.06
N VAL A 90 -1.96 -0.09 10.32
CA VAL A 90 -0.58 -0.59 10.30
C VAL A 90 -0.34 -1.51 11.50
N GLU A 91 -0.73 -1.11 12.71
CA GLU A 91 -0.63 -1.96 13.91
C GLU A 91 -1.30 -3.31 13.72
N ILE A 92 -2.56 -3.32 13.24
CA ILE A 92 -3.30 -4.54 12.95
C ILE A 92 -2.57 -5.40 11.91
N PHE A 93 -1.94 -4.77 10.92
CA PHE A 93 -1.16 -5.49 9.91
C PHE A 93 0.08 -6.15 10.53
N ILE A 94 0.88 -5.39 11.25
CA ILE A 94 2.11 -5.87 11.91
C ILE A 94 1.79 -7.02 12.88
N GLN A 95 0.74 -6.87 13.68
CA GLN A 95 0.28 -7.93 14.58
C GLN A 95 -0.16 -9.20 13.85
N LYS A 96 -0.97 -9.08 12.79
CA LYS A 96 -1.47 -10.22 12.02
C LYS A 96 -0.39 -10.98 11.26
N MET A 97 0.67 -10.28 10.89
CA MET A 97 1.82 -10.87 10.19
C MET A 97 2.90 -11.35 11.17
N GLU A 98 2.67 -11.21 12.48
CA GLU A 98 3.61 -11.59 13.55
C GLU A 98 5.00 -10.96 13.35
N ILE A 99 5.04 -9.73 12.82
CA ILE A 99 6.28 -9.00 12.59
C ILE A 99 6.69 -8.29 13.89
N GLY A 100 7.88 -8.60 14.40
CA GLY A 100 8.40 -8.05 15.65
C GLY A 100 8.96 -6.63 15.53
N VAL A 101 8.23 -5.70 14.86
CA VAL A 101 8.66 -4.31 14.70
C VAL A 101 7.79 -3.37 15.52
N ASP A 102 8.42 -2.33 16.09
CA ASP A 102 7.73 -1.28 16.81
C ASP A 102 7.00 -0.32 15.86
N THR A 103 5.75 -0.04 16.17
CA THR A 103 4.88 0.91 15.43
C THR A 103 4.73 2.26 16.14
N GLU A 104 5.35 2.44 17.30
CA GLU A 104 5.29 3.70 18.06
C GLU A 104 5.91 4.85 17.25
N GLY A 105 5.32 6.03 17.35
CA GLY A 105 5.76 7.22 16.63
C GLY A 105 5.39 7.27 15.15
N LEU A 106 4.73 6.23 14.59
CA LEU A 106 4.24 6.31 13.23
C LEU A 106 3.24 7.46 13.07
N SER A 107 3.48 8.30 12.08
CA SER A 107 2.54 9.36 11.71
C SER A 107 2.56 9.61 10.21
N ILE A 108 1.45 10.15 9.70
CA ILE A 108 1.30 10.58 8.30
C ILE A 108 0.72 11.97 8.26
N GLU A 109 1.34 12.85 7.48
CA GLU A 109 0.89 14.21 7.25
C GLU A 109 0.71 14.46 5.75
N PRO A 110 -0.44 15.00 5.29
CA PRO A 110 -0.62 15.34 3.89
C PRO A 110 0.21 16.59 3.53
N VAL A 111 1.04 16.47 2.48
CA VAL A 111 1.76 17.60 1.88
C VAL A 111 0.96 18.18 0.71
N LYS A 112 0.51 17.28 -0.19
CA LYS A 112 -0.39 17.64 -1.29
C LYS A 112 -1.27 16.43 -1.58
N ALA A 113 -2.48 16.42 -1.06
CA ALA A 113 -3.37 15.28 -1.13
C ALA A 113 -4.69 15.61 -1.83
N ARG A 114 -5.34 14.60 -2.32
CA ARG A 114 -6.70 14.69 -2.88
C ARG A 114 -7.49 13.42 -2.57
N LYS A 115 -8.77 13.59 -2.33
CA LYS A 115 -9.74 12.49 -2.23
C LYS A 115 -9.99 11.91 -3.63
N VAL A 116 -10.11 10.58 -3.68
CA VAL A 116 -10.59 9.84 -4.84
C VAL A 116 -11.61 8.80 -4.38
N VAL A 117 -12.43 8.31 -5.31
CA VAL A 117 -13.37 7.23 -5.04
C VAL A 117 -12.92 6.01 -5.83
N VAL A 118 -12.81 4.88 -5.16
CA VAL A 118 -12.44 3.60 -5.77
C VAL A 118 -13.58 2.60 -5.63
N ASN A 119 -13.62 1.61 -6.52
CA ASN A 119 -14.59 0.53 -6.45
C ASN A 119 -13.93 -0.69 -5.81
N CYS A 120 -14.42 -1.10 -4.65
CA CYS A 120 -13.96 -2.28 -3.92
C CYS A 120 -15.14 -3.23 -3.75
N PHE A 121 -15.09 -4.41 -4.37
CA PHE A 121 -16.16 -5.43 -4.32
C PHE A 121 -17.55 -4.87 -4.63
N GLY A 122 -17.66 -4.05 -5.70
CA GLY A 122 -18.92 -3.44 -6.13
C GLY A 122 -19.40 -2.26 -5.28
N ARG A 123 -18.64 -1.86 -4.25
CA ARG A 123 -18.93 -0.68 -3.42
C ARG A 123 -17.95 0.45 -3.71
N LYS A 124 -18.48 1.67 -3.81
CA LYS A 124 -17.66 2.87 -3.88
C LYS A 124 -17.18 3.23 -2.49
N VAL A 125 -15.87 3.36 -2.33
CA VAL A 125 -15.24 3.76 -1.07
C VAL A 125 -14.33 4.94 -1.28
N ASP A 126 -14.24 5.79 -0.26
CA ASP A 126 -13.33 6.92 -0.25
C ASP A 126 -11.89 6.46 -0.06
N ALA A 127 -10.99 7.05 -0.81
CA ALA A 127 -9.57 6.78 -0.77
C ALA A 127 -8.77 8.08 -1.02
N ASN A 128 -7.47 7.99 -0.90
CA ASN A 128 -6.58 9.16 -0.91
C ASN A 128 -5.45 8.95 -1.91
N LEU A 129 -5.12 9.99 -2.67
CA LEU A 129 -3.92 10.07 -3.50
C LEU A 129 -3.15 11.35 -3.15
N GLY A 130 -1.86 11.34 -3.39
CA GLY A 130 -1.05 12.54 -3.18
C GLY A 130 0.34 12.26 -2.67
N ILE A 131 0.92 13.33 -2.10
CA ILE A 131 2.23 13.35 -1.47
C ILE A 131 2.02 13.50 0.03
N TYR A 132 2.72 12.69 0.79
CA TYR A 132 2.63 12.64 2.24
C TYR A 132 4.02 12.61 2.85
N LYS A 133 4.13 13.15 4.05
CA LYS A 133 5.27 12.96 4.93
C LYS A 133 4.94 11.82 5.88
N LEU A 134 5.83 10.84 5.95
CA LEU A 134 5.76 9.73 6.89
C LEU A 134 6.88 9.85 7.90
N ARG A 135 6.58 9.63 9.15
CA ARG A 135 7.55 9.45 10.24
C ARG A 135 7.32 8.12 10.91
N GLY A 136 8.41 7.47 11.32
CA GLY A 136 8.35 6.22 12.05
C GLY A 136 9.70 5.52 12.08
N ASN A 137 9.76 4.40 12.77
CA ASN A 137 10.95 3.54 12.79
C ASN A 137 11.36 3.14 11.36
N CYS A 138 12.65 3.23 11.02
CA CYS A 138 13.18 2.90 9.68
C CYS A 138 12.82 1.49 9.25
N GLU A 139 12.85 0.51 10.16
CA GLU A 139 12.47 -0.87 9.87
C GLU A 139 10.98 -0.96 9.46
N LEU A 140 10.10 -0.30 10.21
CA LEU A 140 8.67 -0.21 9.90
C LEU A 140 8.45 0.46 8.54
N LEU A 141 9.12 1.58 8.27
CA LEU A 141 9.00 2.29 6.99
C LEU A 141 9.45 1.41 5.80
N ASN A 142 10.51 0.60 5.97
CA ASN A 142 10.95 -0.36 4.96
C ASN A 142 9.92 -1.47 4.72
N ILE A 143 9.28 -1.98 5.78
CA ILE A 143 8.19 -2.96 5.65
C ILE A 143 7.01 -2.35 4.89
N LEU A 144 6.60 -1.14 5.25
CA LEU A 144 5.50 -0.44 4.57
C LEU A 144 5.83 -0.12 3.11
N TYR A 145 7.08 0.19 2.79
CA TYR A 145 7.52 0.41 1.40
C TYR A 145 7.35 -0.85 0.54
N GLN A 146 7.56 -2.01 1.11
CA GLN A 146 7.40 -3.30 0.43
C GLN A 146 5.95 -3.77 0.41
N ALA A 147 5.27 -3.76 1.57
CA ALA A 147 3.92 -4.27 1.72
C ALA A 147 2.81 -3.30 1.26
N GLY A 148 3.14 -2.00 1.12
CA GLY A 148 2.13 -0.94 1.06
C GLY A 148 1.54 -0.61 2.44
N MET A 149 0.76 0.48 2.52
CA MET A 149 0.13 0.92 3.76
C MET A 149 -1.39 1.04 3.64
N GLY A 150 -2.06 1.11 4.79
CA GLY A 150 -3.51 1.18 4.86
C GLY A 150 -4.22 -0.16 4.65
N ALA A 151 -5.49 -0.10 4.32
CA ALA A 151 -6.35 -1.26 4.10
C ALA A 151 -6.34 -1.72 2.63
N ARG A 152 -6.76 -2.97 2.38
CA ARG A 152 -6.96 -3.56 1.05
C ARG A 152 -5.72 -3.58 0.16
N ARG A 153 -4.54 -3.80 0.75
CA ARG A 153 -3.26 -3.85 0.02
C ARG A 153 -3.23 -4.98 -1.01
N SER A 154 -3.78 -6.15 -0.68
CA SER A 154 -3.90 -7.29 -1.61
C SER A 154 -4.74 -7.00 -2.85
N GLU A 155 -5.57 -5.94 -2.81
CA GLU A 155 -6.35 -5.46 -3.96
C GLU A 155 -5.60 -4.38 -4.78
N GLY A 156 -4.32 -4.15 -4.49
CA GLY A 156 -3.46 -3.19 -5.19
C GLY A 156 -3.52 -1.76 -4.64
N HIS A 157 -4.02 -1.57 -3.43
CA HIS A 157 -4.10 -0.28 -2.76
C HIS A 157 -2.89 -0.01 -1.85
N GLY A 158 -2.59 1.27 -1.59
CA GLY A 158 -1.60 1.70 -0.60
C GLY A 158 -0.14 1.63 -1.02
N LYS A 159 0.17 1.34 -2.30
CA LYS A 159 1.54 1.39 -2.82
C LYS A 159 2.01 2.83 -2.97
N PHE A 160 3.25 3.10 -2.56
CA PHE A 160 3.88 4.41 -2.69
C PHE A 160 5.30 4.32 -3.25
N GLU A 161 5.83 5.44 -3.70
CA GLU A 161 7.23 5.66 -4.05
C GLU A 161 7.84 6.71 -3.12
N ILE A 162 9.13 6.58 -2.84
CA ILE A 162 9.89 7.54 -2.03
C ILE A 162 10.35 8.66 -2.95
N LEU A 163 10.10 9.90 -2.55
CA LEU A 163 10.57 11.10 -3.24
C LEU A 163 11.86 11.65 -2.62
N LEU A 164 11.92 11.70 -1.28
CA LEU A 164 13.04 12.15 -0.45
C LEU A 164 13.10 11.30 0.80
#